data_40ba329140750d10b140e427fb15fcb9
#
_entry.id   40ba329140750d10b140e427fb15fcb9
#
_cell.length_a   1.000
_cell.length_b   1.000
_cell.length_c   1.000
_cell.angle_alpha   90.00
_cell.angle_beta   90.00
_cell.angle_gamma   90.00
#
_symmetry.space_group_name_H-M   'P 1'
#
loop_
_entity.id
_entity.type
_entity.pdbx_description
1 polymer ?
#
loop_
_entity_poly.entity_id
_entity_poly.type
_entity_poly.pdbx_seq_one_letter_code
_entity_poly.pdbx_strand_id
1 'polypeptide(L)'
;CPYVDYYNFSKTNTGGYNQLPGTNWYYESQFVDSMPDLNLQSEAVRGEIDKVTSFWLDRGVDGFRLDAVIYYNNNNQTETIDDLTWLVNNVKSKKADAYMVGEGWTTYREYAKYYKSGIDSMFNFDFSQQDGYIGKVLNGTANHGASTYGNALVDVENEIKKYTDSYIDAPFYTNHDMGRSAGYYN
;
A
#
# COMPACT_ATOMS: atom_id res chain seq x y z
N CYS A 1 19.05 23.86 -0.86
CA CYS A 1 17.64 23.58 -1.24
C CYS A 1 16.80 23.51 0.03
N PRO A 2 15.69 24.23 0.14
CA PRO A 2 14.86 24.22 1.35
C PRO A 2 14.14 22.88 1.58
N TYR A 3 14.14 21.99 0.59
CA TYR A 3 13.47 20.69 0.63
C TYR A 3 14.43 19.50 0.77
N VAL A 4 15.70 19.73 1.13
CA VAL A 4 16.66 18.63 1.25
C VAL A 4 16.24 17.59 2.30
N ASP A 5 15.65 18.06 3.39
CA ASP A 5 15.19 17.20 4.49
C ASP A 5 13.88 16.45 4.19
N TYR A 6 13.32 16.66 2.98
CA TYR A 6 12.14 15.92 2.51
C TYR A 6 12.49 14.55 1.94
N TYR A 7 13.77 14.27 1.70
CA TYR A 7 14.27 13.08 1.03
C TYR A 7 15.38 12.41 1.81
N ASN A 8 15.53 11.12 1.61
CA ASN A 8 16.62 10.34 2.18
C ASN A 8 17.82 10.32 1.24
N PHE A 9 19.00 10.65 1.80
CA PHE A 9 20.27 10.63 1.07
C PHE A 9 21.28 9.71 1.75
N SER A 10 22.17 9.12 0.93
CA SER A 10 23.26 8.26 1.37
C SER A 10 24.55 8.57 0.60
N LYS A 11 25.71 8.33 1.22
CA LYS A 11 27.01 8.33 0.54
C LYS A 11 27.40 6.96 -0.02
N THR A 12 26.63 5.95 0.31
CA THR A 12 26.83 4.58 -0.15
C THR A 12 25.66 4.17 -1.05
N ASN A 13 25.95 3.46 -2.13
CA ASN A 13 24.92 2.87 -2.97
C ASN A 13 24.29 1.69 -2.23
N THR A 14 23.03 1.86 -1.83
CA THR A 14 22.20 0.81 -1.23
C THR A 14 21.02 0.50 -2.15
N GLY A 15 20.42 -0.69 -2.01
CA GLY A 15 19.23 -1.05 -2.80
C GLY A 15 18.12 0.00 -2.62
N GLY A 16 17.44 0.37 -3.71
CA GLY A 16 16.41 1.41 -3.71
C GLY A 16 16.93 2.85 -3.78
N TYR A 17 18.26 3.05 -3.94
CA TYR A 17 18.88 4.36 -4.08
C TYR A 17 19.52 4.55 -5.45
N ASN A 18 19.36 5.72 -6.04
CA ASN A 18 19.96 6.13 -7.31
C ASN A 18 20.93 7.28 -7.12
N GLN A 19 22.01 7.31 -7.93
CA GLN A 19 23.02 8.35 -7.82
C GLN A 19 22.46 9.72 -8.24
N LEU A 20 22.67 10.72 -7.39
CA LEU A 20 22.38 12.11 -7.73
C LEU A 20 23.42 12.59 -8.77
N PRO A 21 23.00 12.94 -9.99
CA PRO A 21 23.92 13.27 -11.09
C PRO A 21 24.96 14.31 -10.70
N GLY A 22 26.23 14.06 -11.04
CA GLY A 22 27.34 14.97 -10.79
C GLY A 22 27.83 15.01 -9.34
N THR A 23 27.37 14.12 -8.47
CA THR A 23 27.76 14.05 -7.05
C THR A 23 28.15 12.65 -6.60
N ASN A 24 28.64 12.54 -5.35
CA ASN A 24 28.89 11.26 -4.67
C ASN A 24 27.72 10.90 -3.72
N TRP A 25 26.57 11.50 -3.91
CA TRP A 25 25.38 11.20 -3.13
C TRP A 25 24.40 10.34 -3.89
N TYR A 26 23.64 9.57 -3.16
CA TYR A 26 22.52 8.76 -3.62
C TYR A 26 21.27 9.22 -2.90
N TYR A 27 20.13 9.22 -3.59
CA TYR A 27 18.81 9.53 -3.05
C TYR A 27 17.91 8.31 -3.17
N GLU A 28 17.00 8.15 -2.23
CA GLU A 28 16.02 7.07 -2.25
C GLU A 28 15.03 7.26 -3.41
N SER A 29 14.86 6.21 -4.21
CA SER A 29 13.90 6.15 -5.32
C SER A 29 13.68 4.68 -5.70
N GLN A 30 12.73 4.05 -5.04
CA GLN A 30 12.54 2.60 -5.08
C GLN A 30 11.94 2.12 -6.41
N PHE A 31 11.15 2.95 -7.09
CA PHE A 31 10.52 2.58 -8.36
C PHE A 31 11.41 2.91 -9.56
N VAL A 32 11.71 4.17 -9.77
CA VAL A 32 12.57 4.66 -10.85
C VAL A 32 13.32 5.91 -10.41
N ASP A 33 14.45 6.20 -11.04
CA ASP A 33 15.34 7.33 -10.71
C ASP A 33 14.66 8.70 -10.79
N SER A 34 13.63 8.84 -11.63
CA SER A 34 12.87 10.09 -11.77
C SER A 34 11.77 10.29 -10.70
N MET A 35 11.59 9.32 -9.78
CA MET A 35 10.59 9.36 -8.72
C MET A 35 11.25 9.22 -7.34
N PRO A 36 11.88 10.27 -6.81
CA PRO A 36 12.48 10.23 -5.48
C PRO A 36 11.39 10.06 -4.40
N ASP A 37 11.67 9.17 -3.44
CA ASP A 37 10.75 8.89 -2.34
C ASP A 37 10.86 9.96 -1.26
N LEU A 38 9.70 10.35 -0.68
CA LEU A 38 9.65 11.27 0.44
C LEU A 38 10.06 10.55 1.74
N ASN A 39 10.83 11.25 2.55
CA ASN A 39 11.15 10.80 3.91
C ASN A 39 9.93 10.99 4.83
N LEU A 40 9.14 9.94 5.03
CA LEU A 40 7.95 9.97 5.88
C LEU A 40 8.26 10.12 7.39
N GLN A 41 9.52 10.04 7.79
CA GLN A 41 9.96 10.32 9.16
C GLN A 41 10.33 11.79 9.38
N SER A 42 10.44 12.58 8.30
CA SER A 42 10.66 14.02 8.39
C SER A 42 9.40 14.73 8.93
N GLU A 43 9.57 15.50 10.01
CA GLU A 43 8.50 16.32 10.57
C GLU A 43 7.96 17.33 9.54
N ALA A 44 8.82 17.85 8.67
CA ALA A 44 8.44 18.77 7.61
C ALA A 44 7.52 18.08 6.58
N VAL A 45 7.87 16.87 6.14
CA VAL A 45 7.03 16.06 5.24
C VAL A 45 5.70 15.71 5.91
N ARG A 46 5.73 15.26 7.15
CA ARG A 46 4.52 14.98 7.92
C ARG A 46 3.62 16.20 8.06
N GLY A 47 4.20 17.37 8.27
CA GLY A 47 3.47 18.63 8.31
C GLY A 47 2.80 18.99 6.98
N GLU A 48 3.40 18.68 5.84
CA GLU A 48 2.76 18.88 4.54
C GLU A 48 1.64 17.84 4.28
N ILE A 49 1.88 16.58 4.64
CA ILE A 49 0.84 15.52 4.54
C ILE A 49 -0.36 15.86 5.43
N ASP A 50 -0.12 16.39 6.62
CA ASP A 50 -1.18 16.87 7.53
C ASP A 50 -2.05 17.96 6.88
N LYS A 51 -1.44 18.94 6.23
CA LYS A 51 -2.15 20.00 5.49
C LYS A 51 -2.94 19.42 4.31
N VAL A 52 -2.37 18.50 3.55
CA VAL A 52 -3.03 17.84 2.40
C VAL A 52 -4.24 17.04 2.86
N THR A 53 -4.10 16.23 3.89
CA THR A 53 -5.21 15.42 4.43
C THR A 53 -6.31 16.30 5.01
N SER A 54 -5.96 17.35 5.77
CA SER A 54 -6.92 18.34 6.30
C SER A 54 -7.67 19.03 5.16
N PHE A 55 -6.96 19.50 4.14
CA PHE A 55 -7.56 20.18 2.99
C PHE A 55 -8.66 19.35 2.31
N TRP A 56 -8.44 18.06 2.13
CA TRP A 56 -9.42 17.18 1.48
C TRP A 56 -10.55 16.78 2.43
N LEU A 57 -10.26 16.48 3.69
CA LEU A 57 -11.29 16.17 4.69
C LEU A 57 -12.25 17.33 4.89
N ASP A 58 -11.75 18.57 4.94
CA ASP A 58 -12.58 19.80 5.05
C ASP A 58 -13.48 19.99 3.82
N ARG A 59 -13.18 19.35 2.70
CA ARG A 59 -13.99 19.34 1.47
C ARG A 59 -14.94 18.16 1.36
N GLY A 60 -14.98 17.32 2.39
CA GLY A 60 -15.96 16.26 2.55
C GLY A 60 -15.57 14.94 1.91
N VAL A 61 -14.27 14.67 1.67
CA VAL A 61 -13.86 13.29 1.31
C VAL A 61 -14.05 12.36 2.50
N ASP A 62 -14.38 11.10 2.21
CA ASP A 62 -14.66 10.10 3.24
C ASP A 62 -13.45 9.25 3.62
N GLY A 63 -12.31 9.50 3.01
CA GLY A 63 -11.07 8.78 3.33
C GLY A 63 -10.06 8.82 2.18
N PHE A 64 -9.07 7.94 2.24
CA PHE A 64 -7.94 7.95 1.30
C PHE A 64 -7.56 6.54 0.85
N ARG A 65 -7.26 6.41 -0.44
CA ARG A 65 -6.49 5.30 -0.96
C ARG A 65 -5.01 5.68 -0.87
N LEU A 66 -4.23 4.83 -0.24
CA LEU A 66 -2.81 5.01 -0.05
C LEU A 66 -2.04 4.17 -1.07
N ASP A 67 -1.28 4.86 -1.90
CA ASP A 67 -0.48 4.24 -2.95
C ASP A 67 0.70 3.49 -2.37
N ALA A 68 1.00 2.31 -2.90
CA ALA A 68 2.23 1.56 -2.70
C ALA A 68 2.74 1.50 -1.24
N VAL A 69 1.84 1.29 -0.27
CA VAL A 69 2.16 1.41 1.18
C VAL A 69 3.30 0.52 1.64
N ILE A 70 3.56 -0.60 0.96
CA ILE A 70 4.65 -1.53 1.32
C ILE A 70 6.04 -0.97 1.00
N TYR A 71 6.11 0.15 0.27
CA TYR A 71 7.34 0.82 -0.16
C TYR A 71 7.60 2.15 0.57
N TYR A 72 6.88 2.46 1.65
CA TYR A 72 7.07 3.72 2.40
C TYR A 72 8.46 3.84 3.04
N ASN A 73 9.08 2.72 3.37
CA ASN A 73 10.48 2.68 3.81
C ASN A 73 11.21 1.54 3.10
N ASN A 74 12.38 1.83 2.57
CA ASN A 74 13.17 0.89 1.80
C ASN A 74 13.53 -0.36 2.60
N ASN A 75 12.90 -1.49 2.26
CA ASN A 75 13.12 -2.81 2.86
C ASN A 75 12.97 -2.88 4.40
N ASN A 76 12.28 -1.92 5.00
CA ASN A 76 12.01 -1.88 6.44
C ASN A 76 10.51 -1.93 6.75
N GLN A 77 9.96 -3.13 6.82
CA GLN A 77 8.53 -3.33 7.09
C GLN A 77 8.08 -2.72 8.42
N THR A 78 8.92 -2.76 9.45
CA THR A 78 8.57 -2.20 10.76
C THR A 78 8.41 -0.69 10.68
N GLU A 79 9.38 0.01 10.11
CA GLU A 79 9.29 1.47 9.92
C GLU A 79 8.13 1.84 8.99
N THR A 80 7.88 1.06 7.94
CA THR A 80 6.72 1.25 7.06
C THR A 80 5.40 1.17 7.83
N ILE A 81 5.25 0.18 8.73
CA ILE A 81 4.06 0.05 9.58
C ILE A 81 3.95 1.23 10.57
N ASP A 82 5.06 1.70 11.12
CA ASP A 82 5.09 2.85 12.03
C ASP A 82 4.66 4.14 11.32
N ASP A 83 5.15 4.40 10.11
CA ASP A 83 4.75 5.56 9.32
C ASP A 83 3.29 5.48 8.88
N LEU A 84 2.84 4.30 8.50
CA LEU A 84 1.43 4.06 8.18
C LEU A 84 0.54 4.26 9.42
N THR A 85 0.99 3.83 10.60
CA THR A 85 0.31 4.06 11.89
C THR A 85 0.17 5.56 12.16
N TRP A 86 1.26 6.32 11.97
CA TRP A 86 1.21 7.78 12.10
C TRP A 86 0.16 8.38 11.15
N LEU A 87 0.17 7.99 9.87
CA LEU A 87 -0.73 8.55 8.86
C LEU A 87 -2.20 8.22 9.17
N VAL A 88 -2.49 6.97 9.53
CA VAL A 88 -3.84 6.54 9.93
C VAL A 88 -4.33 7.34 11.13
N ASN A 89 -3.52 7.47 12.18
CA ASN A 89 -3.86 8.23 13.37
C ASN A 89 -4.05 9.73 13.06
N ASN A 90 -3.21 10.30 12.20
CA ASN A 90 -3.34 11.69 11.76
C ASN A 90 -4.69 11.94 11.08
N VAL A 91 -5.08 11.08 10.13
CA VAL A 91 -6.36 11.20 9.42
C VAL A 91 -7.55 10.98 10.38
N LYS A 92 -7.52 9.90 11.16
CA LYS A 92 -8.62 9.53 12.08
C LYS A 92 -8.78 10.50 13.25
N SER A 93 -7.75 11.24 13.62
CA SER A 93 -7.88 12.31 14.62
C SER A 93 -8.73 13.49 14.13
N LYS A 94 -8.84 13.67 12.82
CA LYS A 94 -9.63 14.74 12.16
C LYS A 94 -11.03 14.25 11.79
N LYS A 95 -11.14 13.01 11.29
CA LYS A 95 -12.38 12.35 10.91
C LYS A 95 -12.29 10.88 11.34
N ALA A 96 -12.90 10.55 12.47
CA ALA A 96 -12.77 9.24 13.11
C ALA A 96 -13.31 8.09 12.26
N ASP A 97 -14.29 8.35 11.41
CA ASP A 97 -14.91 7.41 10.47
C ASP A 97 -14.27 7.45 9.05
N ALA A 98 -13.16 8.16 8.87
CA ALA A 98 -12.46 8.17 7.60
C ALA A 98 -12.01 6.75 7.21
N TYR A 99 -12.35 6.33 5.99
CA TYR A 99 -11.94 5.04 5.45
C TYR A 99 -10.56 5.11 4.82
N MET A 100 -9.67 4.25 5.28
CA MET A 100 -8.30 4.18 4.80
C MET A 100 -8.05 2.82 4.14
N VAL A 101 -7.70 2.81 2.85
CA VAL A 101 -7.36 1.59 2.13
C VAL A 101 -5.96 1.68 1.53
N GLY A 102 -5.14 0.68 1.81
CA GLY A 102 -3.75 0.60 1.35
C GLY A 102 -3.58 -0.27 0.11
N GLU A 103 -2.76 0.19 -0.82
CA GLU A 103 -2.27 -0.67 -1.88
C GLU A 103 -0.96 -1.31 -1.45
N GLY A 104 -1.00 -2.63 -1.26
CA GLY A 104 0.18 -3.45 -1.08
C GLY A 104 0.19 -4.56 -2.12
N TRP A 105 0.88 -4.36 -3.24
CA TRP A 105 0.93 -5.36 -4.31
C TRP A 105 1.82 -6.53 -3.92
N THR A 106 1.24 -7.39 -3.09
CA THR A 106 1.89 -8.57 -2.53
C THR A 106 0.84 -9.60 -2.12
N THR A 107 1.27 -10.74 -1.58
CA THR A 107 0.35 -11.77 -1.11
C THR A 107 -0.35 -11.39 0.19
N TYR A 108 -1.51 -12.02 0.46
CA TYR A 108 -2.26 -11.76 1.70
C TYR A 108 -1.45 -12.03 2.96
N ARG A 109 -0.50 -12.98 2.95
CA ARG A 109 0.36 -13.25 4.09
C ARG A 109 1.32 -12.10 4.42
N GLU A 110 1.67 -11.32 3.42
CA GLU A 110 2.52 -10.15 3.61
C GLU A 110 1.70 -8.91 3.94
N TYR A 111 0.66 -8.57 3.17
CA TYR A 111 -0.10 -7.35 3.44
C TYR A 111 -0.90 -7.42 4.75
N ALA A 112 -1.31 -8.60 5.23
CA ALA A 112 -2.02 -8.74 6.50
C ALA A 112 -1.26 -8.14 7.68
N LYS A 113 0.07 -8.12 7.65
CA LYS A 113 0.91 -7.54 8.70
C LYS A 113 0.70 -6.04 8.85
N TYR A 114 0.30 -5.35 7.77
CA TYR A 114 0.10 -3.90 7.75
C TYR A 114 -1.16 -3.45 8.48
N TYR A 115 -2.11 -4.36 8.74
CA TYR A 115 -3.26 -4.06 9.62
C TYR A 115 -2.86 -3.69 11.05
N LYS A 116 -1.64 -4.00 11.49
CA LYS A 116 -1.08 -3.51 12.76
C LYS A 116 -1.04 -1.99 12.85
N SER A 117 -1.03 -1.29 11.73
CA SER A 117 -1.08 0.16 11.67
C SER A 117 -2.44 0.77 12.04
N GLY A 118 -3.48 -0.06 12.15
CA GLY A 118 -4.85 0.39 12.33
C GLY A 118 -5.53 0.83 11.02
N ILE A 119 -4.94 0.56 9.86
CA ILE A 119 -5.59 0.79 8.57
C ILE A 119 -6.85 -0.06 8.44
N ASP A 120 -7.92 0.50 7.86
CA ASP A 120 -9.20 -0.20 7.76
C ASP A 120 -9.18 -1.34 6.75
N SER A 121 -8.42 -1.16 5.65
CA SER A 121 -8.48 -2.09 4.53
C SER A 121 -7.16 -2.15 3.76
N MET A 122 -6.91 -3.31 3.13
CA MET A 122 -5.85 -3.52 2.15
C MET A 122 -6.42 -4.17 0.91
N PHE A 123 -5.97 -3.76 -0.28
CA PHE A 123 -6.33 -4.42 -1.53
C PHE A 123 -5.76 -5.83 -1.58
N ASN A 124 -6.62 -6.80 -1.87
CA ASN A 124 -6.25 -8.21 -1.93
C ASN A 124 -5.90 -8.61 -3.37
N PHE A 125 -4.62 -8.54 -3.70
CA PHE A 125 -4.08 -8.85 -5.02
C PHE A 125 -4.13 -10.34 -5.38
N ASP A 126 -4.19 -11.26 -4.40
CA ASP A 126 -4.30 -12.69 -4.66
C ASP A 126 -5.61 -13.06 -5.39
N PHE A 127 -6.61 -12.17 -5.35
CA PHE A 127 -7.88 -12.36 -6.05
C PHE A 127 -7.91 -11.73 -7.45
N SER A 128 -6.94 -10.88 -7.76
CA SER A 128 -6.95 -10.05 -8.97
C SER A 128 -6.36 -10.74 -10.20
N GLN A 129 -6.72 -10.24 -11.37
CA GLN A 129 -6.26 -10.68 -12.69
C GLN A 129 -6.63 -12.15 -13.01
N GLN A 130 -6.14 -12.61 -14.19
CA GLN A 130 -6.37 -13.97 -14.66
C GLN A 130 -5.73 -15.05 -13.78
N ASP A 131 -4.64 -14.72 -13.10
CA ASP A 131 -3.89 -15.63 -12.24
C ASP A 131 -4.36 -15.59 -10.77
N GLY A 132 -5.25 -14.66 -10.43
CA GLY A 132 -5.89 -14.59 -9.11
C GLY A 132 -7.05 -15.58 -8.96
N TYR A 133 -7.55 -15.71 -7.75
CA TYR A 133 -8.64 -16.66 -7.46
C TYR A 133 -9.90 -16.40 -8.28
N ILE A 134 -10.28 -15.15 -8.51
CA ILE A 134 -11.47 -14.80 -9.33
C ILE A 134 -11.26 -15.30 -10.76
N GLY A 135 -10.13 -14.97 -11.37
CA GLY A 135 -9.83 -15.35 -12.73
C GLY A 135 -9.76 -16.88 -12.94
N LYS A 136 -9.11 -17.57 -12.03
CA LYS A 136 -8.99 -19.04 -12.08
C LYS A 136 -10.34 -19.74 -12.00
N VAL A 137 -11.25 -19.24 -11.15
CA VAL A 137 -12.61 -19.78 -11.03
C VAL A 137 -13.41 -19.51 -12.31
N LEU A 138 -13.35 -18.31 -12.85
CA LEU A 138 -14.04 -17.93 -14.09
C LEU A 138 -13.56 -18.73 -15.30
N ASN A 139 -12.27 -18.99 -15.39
CA ASN A 139 -11.67 -19.77 -16.48
C ASN A 139 -11.85 -21.29 -16.34
N GLY A 140 -12.47 -21.74 -15.26
CA GLY A 140 -12.62 -23.18 -15.01
C GLY A 140 -11.27 -23.91 -14.89
N THR A 141 -10.23 -23.24 -14.40
CA THR A 141 -8.92 -23.84 -14.21
C THR A 141 -9.03 -25.03 -13.26
N ALA A 142 -8.41 -26.15 -13.61
CA ALA A 142 -8.47 -27.39 -12.84
C ALA A 142 -8.18 -27.13 -11.35
N ASN A 143 -9.02 -27.68 -10.48
CA ASN A 143 -8.97 -27.51 -9.01
C ASN A 143 -9.30 -26.10 -8.48
N HIS A 144 -9.85 -25.21 -9.32
CA HIS A 144 -10.29 -23.87 -8.90
C HIS A 144 -11.80 -23.70 -9.11
N GLY A 145 -12.58 -24.28 -8.24
CA GLY A 145 -14.03 -24.11 -8.18
C GLY A 145 -14.46 -23.16 -7.06
N ALA A 146 -15.78 -23.02 -6.87
CA ALA A 146 -16.36 -22.16 -5.84
C ALA A 146 -15.85 -22.47 -4.42
N SER A 147 -15.60 -23.75 -4.11
CA SER A 147 -15.03 -24.15 -2.81
C SER A 147 -13.60 -23.65 -2.63
N THR A 148 -12.77 -23.68 -3.66
CA THR A 148 -11.41 -23.12 -3.61
C THR A 148 -11.43 -21.62 -3.36
N TYR A 149 -12.34 -20.91 -4.02
CA TYR A 149 -12.56 -19.48 -3.80
C TYR A 149 -13.00 -19.20 -2.35
N GLY A 150 -13.99 -19.94 -1.85
CA GLY A 150 -14.47 -19.79 -0.47
C GLY A 150 -13.39 -20.10 0.57
N ASN A 151 -12.60 -21.16 0.35
CA ASN A 151 -11.47 -21.48 1.24
C ASN A 151 -10.41 -20.39 1.23
N ALA A 152 -10.11 -19.81 0.07
CA ALA A 152 -9.16 -18.69 -0.03
C ALA A 152 -9.61 -17.45 0.78
N LEU A 153 -10.91 -17.11 0.76
CA LEU A 153 -11.45 -16.04 1.61
C LEU A 153 -11.26 -16.35 3.10
N VAL A 154 -11.53 -17.58 3.52
CA VAL A 154 -11.33 -18.02 4.91
C VAL A 154 -9.86 -18.00 5.30
N ASP A 155 -8.96 -18.41 4.41
CA ASP A 155 -7.51 -18.38 4.68
C ASP A 155 -7.02 -16.94 4.86
N VAL A 156 -7.47 -16.01 4.04
CA VAL A 156 -7.18 -14.57 4.18
C VAL A 156 -7.70 -14.02 5.50
N GLU A 157 -8.96 -14.31 5.83
CA GLU A 157 -9.57 -13.91 7.09
C GLU A 157 -8.77 -14.40 8.30
N ASN A 158 -8.39 -15.67 8.29
CA ASN A 158 -7.58 -16.29 9.36
C ASN A 158 -6.20 -15.65 9.47
N GLU A 159 -5.61 -15.24 8.35
CA GLU A 159 -4.32 -14.55 8.36
C GLU A 159 -4.43 -13.15 8.95
N ILE A 160 -5.41 -12.36 8.51
CA ILE A 160 -5.61 -10.99 9.00
C ILE A 160 -5.93 -10.97 10.49
N LYS A 161 -6.74 -11.91 10.97
CA LYS A 161 -7.11 -12.05 12.39
C LYS A 161 -5.93 -12.30 13.35
N LYS A 162 -4.76 -12.65 12.84
CA LYS A 162 -3.53 -12.69 13.66
C LYS A 162 -3.05 -11.30 14.08
N TYR A 163 -3.50 -10.25 13.40
CA TYR A 163 -3.01 -8.89 13.57
C TYR A 163 -4.06 -7.90 14.05
N THR A 164 -5.33 -8.16 13.73
CA THR A 164 -6.46 -7.30 14.12
C THR A 164 -7.78 -8.06 14.10
N ASP A 165 -8.73 -7.63 14.95
CA ASP A 165 -10.12 -8.11 14.94
C ASP A 165 -11.05 -7.18 14.13
N SER A 166 -10.56 -5.99 13.76
CA SER A 166 -11.32 -5.00 12.98
C SER A 166 -10.63 -4.73 11.65
N TYR A 167 -11.23 -5.21 10.57
CA TYR A 167 -10.67 -5.07 9.23
C TYR A 167 -11.75 -5.18 8.15
N ILE A 168 -11.42 -4.66 6.98
CA ILE A 168 -12.14 -4.89 5.74
C ILE A 168 -11.12 -5.44 4.73
N ASP A 169 -11.26 -6.71 4.32
CA ASP A 169 -10.50 -7.21 3.18
C ASP A 169 -11.10 -6.67 1.89
N ALA A 170 -10.27 -6.23 0.95
CA ALA A 170 -10.72 -5.63 -0.30
C ALA A 170 -10.30 -6.46 -1.52
N PRO A 171 -10.87 -7.66 -1.72
CA PRO A 171 -10.66 -8.42 -2.94
C PRO A 171 -11.23 -7.67 -4.14
N PHE A 172 -10.50 -7.65 -5.23
CA PHE A 172 -10.89 -6.98 -6.46
C PHE A 172 -10.46 -7.81 -7.67
N TYR A 173 -11.02 -7.51 -8.82
CA TYR A 173 -10.76 -8.25 -10.05
C TYR A 173 -9.68 -7.58 -10.91
N THR A 174 -9.80 -6.29 -11.15
CA THR A 174 -8.86 -5.50 -11.93
C THR A 174 -8.82 -4.05 -11.43
N ASN A 175 -7.76 -3.34 -11.74
CA ASN A 175 -7.60 -1.91 -11.45
C ASN A 175 -7.00 -1.17 -12.65
N HIS A 176 -6.63 0.09 -12.48
CA HIS A 176 -6.09 0.96 -13.53
C HIS A 176 -4.65 0.59 -13.98
N ASP A 177 -3.93 -0.19 -13.17
CA ASP A 177 -2.56 -0.65 -13.45
C ASP A 177 -2.53 -2.03 -14.12
N MET A 178 -3.71 -2.62 -14.34
CA MET A 178 -3.87 -3.95 -14.92
C MET A 178 -4.53 -3.90 -16.29
N GLY A 179 -4.35 -4.98 -17.06
CA GLY A 179 -5.06 -5.16 -18.33
C GLY A 179 -6.58 -5.22 -18.16
N ARG A 180 -7.30 -4.83 -19.19
CA ARG A 180 -8.78 -4.88 -19.19
C ARG A 180 -9.27 -6.33 -19.17
N SER A 181 -10.23 -6.64 -18.31
CA SER A 181 -10.80 -7.99 -18.13
C SER A 181 -11.36 -8.57 -19.42
N ALA A 182 -12.01 -7.77 -20.26
CA ALA A 182 -12.53 -8.19 -21.56
C ALA A 182 -11.47 -8.75 -22.53
N GLY A 183 -10.19 -8.47 -22.30
CA GLY A 183 -9.08 -9.08 -23.06
C GLY A 183 -8.65 -10.45 -22.59
N TYR A 184 -9.10 -10.89 -21.40
CA TYR A 184 -8.69 -12.15 -20.79
C TYR A 184 -9.74 -13.26 -20.86
N TYR A 185 -11.02 -12.92 -21.14
CA TYR A 185 -12.17 -13.82 -21.01
C TYR A 185 -13.07 -13.76 -22.26
N ASN A 186 -12.49 -13.96 -23.41
CA ASN A 186 -13.25 -14.16 -24.68
C ASN A 186 -13.44 -15.63 -24.96
#